data_f74470e8e44765dc4d8bd5908fb7cd7e
#
_entry.id   f74470e8e44765dc4d8bd5908fb7cd7e
#
_cell.length_a   1.000
_cell.length_b   1.000
_cell.length_c   1.000
_cell.angle_alpha   90.00
_cell.angle_beta   90.00
_cell.angle_gamma   90.00
#
_symmetry.space_group_name_H-M   'P 1'
#
loop_
_entity.id
_entity.type
_entity.pdbx_description
1 polymer ?
#
loop_
_entity_poly.entity_id
_entity_poly.type
_entity_poly.pdbx_seq_one_letter_code
_entity_poly.pdbx_strand_id
1 'polypeptide(L)'
;MNSEKLKNRSLAGVFLMGATLAAGAGTDPAQPARAATTHAITTSTVPVLHRSILFEASFERFTGALEKILGQFPAGVQEDIIKRPQLAEQRIRAAEGAQDLMIFSVLDHGAALNMVNARQDAKQYLIGNPLTAIRMTEHDIRAALYAPLRVLVYGKGEGRTVVEYDEPSSQFGQFGQKDVTQVARTLDEKLERVLVQAAELAR
;
A
#
# COMPACT_ATOMS: atom_id res chain seq x y z
N MET A 1 12.99 50.37 17.68
CA MET A 1 14.28 50.99 17.28
C MET A 1 14.97 49.97 16.38
N ASN A 2 15.11 50.34 15.13
CA ASN A 2 15.81 49.81 13.95
C ASN A 2 15.38 48.41 13.43
N SER A 3 14.64 48.25 12.44
CA SER A 3 14.63 48.62 11.00
C SER A 3 15.98 48.44 10.29
N GLU A 4 16.13 47.35 9.51
CA GLU A 4 16.93 47.42 8.30
C GLU A 4 16.42 46.43 7.21
N LYS A 5 16.11 47.08 6.10
CA LYS A 5 15.78 46.53 4.79
C LYS A 5 17.03 45.98 4.11
N LEU A 6 16.97 44.82 3.47
CA LEU A 6 17.98 44.48 2.47
C LEU A 6 17.36 44.31 1.10
N LYS A 7 17.92 45.10 0.21
CA LYS A 7 17.55 45.39 -1.18
C LYS A 7 17.84 44.22 -2.14
N ASN A 8 16.95 44.08 -3.10
CA ASN A 8 17.16 43.54 -4.44
C ASN A 8 18.47 43.99 -5.10
N ARG A 9 19.17 43.04 -5.72
CA ARG A 9 20.13 43.35 -6.79
C ARG A 9 20.00 42.33 -7.93
N SER A 10 19.40 42.82 -8.98
CA SER A 10 19.49 42.31 -10.34
C SER A 10 20.88 42.55 -10.90
N LEU A 11 21.47 41.60 -11.57
CA LEU A 11 22.65 41.82 -12.41
C LEU A 11 22.46 41.04 -13.73
N ALA A 12 22.06 41.79 -14.75
CA ALA A 12 22.22 41.44 -16.12
C ALA A 12 23.68 41.64 -16.54
N GLY A 13 24.28 40.65 -17.17
CA GLY A 13 25.60 40.72 -17.78
C GLY A 13 25.56 40.11 -19.17
N VAL A 14 25.46 40.98 -20.16
CA VAL A 14 25.69 40.70 -21.59
C VAL A 14 27.18 40.54 -21.81
N PHE A 15 27.63 39.47 -22.46
CA PHE A 15 28.93 39.42 -23.15
C PHE A 15 28.75 38.85 -24.56
N LEU A 16 28.98 39.68 -25.51
CA LEU A 16 29.17 39.44 -26.95
C LEU A 16 30.68 39.42 -27.22
N MET A 17 31.13 38.43 -28.02
CA MET A 17 32.24 38.43 -28.99
C MET A 17 32.75 36.99 -29.12
N GLY A 18 32.62 36.26 -30.21
CA GLY A 18 33.10 36.58 -31.53
C GLY A 18 34.53 36.02 -31.75
N ALA A 19 34.65 34.76 -32.24
CA ALA A 19 35.79 34.37 -33.04
C ALA A 19 35.43 33.09 -33.82
N THR A 20 35.34 33.22 -35.12
CA THR A 20 35.37 32.20 -36.17
C THR A 20 36.75 31.58 -36.24
N LEU A 21 36.79 30.20 -36.23
CA LEU A 21 37.87 29.48 -36.90
C LEU A 21 37.28 28.22 -37.55
N ALA A 22 37.56 28.10 -38.82
CA ALA A 22 37.10 27.05 -39.72
C ALA A 22 37.98 25.79 -39.66
N ALA A 23 37.38 24.72 -40.18
CA ALA A 23 37.99 23.54 -40.81
C ALA A 23 38.22 22.33 -39.93
N GLY A 24 37.48 21.27 -40.26
CA GLY A 24 37.71 19.90 -39.84
C GLY A 24 36.47 19.07 -40.14
N ALA A 25 36.25 18.71 -41.43
CA ALA A 25 35.20 17.77 -41.79
C ALA A 25 35.61 16.35 -41.32
N GLY A 26 35.17 15.98 -40.15
CA GLY A 26 35.09 14.61 -39.68
C GLY A 26 33.61 14.19 -39.77
N THR A 27 33.29 13.32 -40.72
CA THR A 27 32.00 12.64 -40.78
C THR A 27 31.95 11.64 -39.64
N ASP A 28 31.43 12.08 -38.50
CA ASP A 28 31.05 11.18 -37.42
C ASP A 28 29.86 10.33 -37.90
N PRO A 29 29.93 8.99 -37.82
CA PRO A 29 28.82 8.14 -38.21
C PRO A 29 27.62 8.50 -37.31
N ALA A 30 26.56 8.97 -37.94
CA ALA A 30 25.32 9.35 -37.28
C ALA A 30 24.89 8.25 -36.30
N GLN A 31 25.00 8.55 -35.02
CA GLN A 31 24.47 7.73 -33.95
C GLN A 31 22.98 7.60 -34.18
N PRO A 32 22.41 6.38 -34.29
CA PRO A 32 20.97 6.26 -34.57
C PRO A 32 20.19 7.01 -33.46
N ALA A 33 19.37 7.95 -33.89
CA ALA A 33 18.51 8.70 -33.02
C ALA A 33 17.72 7.71 -32.16
N ARG A 34 18.00 7.71 -30.86
CA ARG A 34 17.30 6.89 -29.88
C ARG A 34 15.85 7.30 -29.96
N ALA A 35 14.97 6.43 -30.48
CA ALA A 35 13.55 6.68 -30.57
C ALA A 35 13.06 7.11 -29.17
N ALA A 36 12.54 8.31 -29.05
CA ALA A 36 11.96 8.79 -27.82
C ALA A 36 10.78 7.87 -27.49
N THR A 37 10.88 7.12 -26.38
CA THR A 37 9.78 6.27 -25.93
C THR A 37 8.65 7.18 -25.50
N THR A 38 7.62 7.31 -26.36
CA THR A 38 6.43 8.10 -26.08
C THR A 38 5.58 7.29 -25.10
N HIS A 39 5.43 7.77 -23.87
CA HIS A 39 4.49 7.22 -22.90
C HIS A 39 3.39 8.22 -22.62
N ALA A 40 2.15 7.73 -22.46
CA ALA A 40 1.01 8.54 -22.06
C ALA A 40 0.76 8.33 -20.56
N ILE A 41 0.58 9.45 -19.84
CA ILE A 41 0.20 9.44 -18.42
C ILE A 41 -1.25 9.92 -18.34
N THR A 42 -2.10 9.11 -17.70
CA THR A 42 -3.48 9.49 -17.36
C THR A 42 -3.60 9.59 -15.87
N THR A 43 -4.15 10.71 -15.38
CA THR A 43 -4.37 10.96 -13.95
C THR A 43 -5.87 11.05 -13.68
N SER A 44 -6.31 10.38 -12.61
CA SER A 44 -7.70 10.47 -12.13
C SER A 44 -7.71 10.65 -10.61
N THR A 45 -8.75 11.31 -10.09
CA THR A 45 -9.02 11.43 -8.66
C THR A 45 -10.09 10.42 -8.27
N VAL A 46 -9.85 9.64 -7.22
CA VAL A 46 -10.77 8.63 -6.72
C VAL A 46 -11.08 8.93 -5.25
N PRO A 47 -12.36 9.07 -4.86
CA PRO A 47 -12.73 9.21 -3.46
C PRO A 47 -12.55 7.86 -2.75
N VAL A 48 -11.92 7.89 -1.57
CA VAL A 48 -11.71 6.71 -0.72
C VAL A 48 -12.34 6.99 0.65
N LEU A 49 -13.07 6.02 1.19
CA LEU A 49 -13.61 6.08 2.53
C LEU A 49 -12.56 5.55 3.52
N HIS A 50 -11.99 6.44 4.30
CA HIS A 50 -11.05 6.10 5.35
C HIS A 50 -11.79 5.77 6.64
N ARG A 51 -11.43 4.63 7.27
CA ARG A 51 -11.96 4.16 8.55
C ARG A 51 -10.90 4.33 9.63
N SER A 52 -11.30 4.88 10.77
CA SER A 52 -10.50 4.96 12.00
C SER A 52 -11.35 4.46 13.16
N ILE A 53 -10.92 3.39 13.82
CA ILE A 53 -11.66 2.73 14.90
C ILE A 53 -10.81 2.73 16.15
N LEU A 54 -11.36 3.24 17.26
CA LEU A 54 -10.74 3.20 18.59
C LEU A 54 -11.27 1.99 19.36
N PHE A 55 -10.35 1.15 19.86
CA PHE A 55 -10.66 0.01 20.73
C PHE A 55 -10.09 0.21 22.13
N GLU A 56 -10.85 -0.15 23.15
CA GLU A 56 -10.46 -0.16 24.55
C GLU A 56 -9.70 -1.46 24.89
N ALA A 57 -8.53 -1.60 24.27
CA ALA A 57 -7.60 -2.71 24.47
C ALA A 57 -6.18 -2.24 24.20
N SER A 58 -5.18 -2.76 24.95
CA SER A 58 -3.79 -2.39 24.70
C SER A 58 -3.30 -2.90 23.36
N PHE A 59 -2.32 -2.22 22.80
CA PHE A 59 -1.73 -2.57 21.50
C PHE A 59 -1.27 -4.03 21.45
N GLU A 60 -0.56 -4.51 22.48
CA GLU A 60 -0.03 -5.88 22.54
C GLU A 60 -1.16 -6.92 22.60
N ARG A 61 -2.20 -6.64 23.41
CA ARG A 61 -3.34 -7.56 23.52
C ARG A 61 -4.14 -7.62 22.24
N PHE A 62 -4.39 -6.44 21.62
CA PHE A 62 -5.14 -6.36 20.36
C PHE A 62 -4.38 -7.04 19.22
N THR A 63 -3.10 -6.71 19.03
CA THR A 63 -2.29 -7.32 17.96
C THR A 63 -2.09 -8.81 18.16
N GLY A 64 -1.86 -9.26 19.40
CA GLY A 64 -1.76 -10.68 19.74
C GLY A 64 -3.07 -11.44 19.47
N ALA A 65 -4.23 -10.85 19.76
CA ALA A 65 -5.53 -11.42 19.44
C ALA A 65 -5.76 -11.48 17.93
N LEU A 66 -5.46 -10.38 17.20
CA LEU A 66 -5.59 -10.31 15.74
C LEU A 66 -4.72 -11.36 15.04
N GLU A 67 -3.45 -11.47 15.43
CA GLU A 67 -2.50 -12.44 14.88
C GLU A 67 -2.90 -13.90 15.21
N LYS A 68 -3.59 -14.13 16.31
CA LYS A 68 -4.09 -15.45 16.72
C LYS A 68 -5.29 -15.93 15.90
N ILE A 69 -6.21 -15.02 15.54
CA ILE A 69 -7.44 -15.40 14.83
C ILE A 69 -7.28 -15.41 13.31
N LEU A 70 -6.38 -14.61 12.77
CA LEU A 70 -6.10 -14.61 11.34
C LEU A 70 -5.22 -15.80 10.95
N GLY A 71 -5.43 -16.32 9.75
CA GLY A 71 -4.52 -17.28 9.15
C GLY A 71 -3.18 -16.65 8.78
N GLN A 72 -2.21 -17.50 8.44
CA GLN A 72 -0.91 -17.06 7.93
C GLN A 72 -0.75 -17.53 6.48
N PHE A 73 -0.38 -16.64 5.58
CA PHE A 73 -0.15 -16.99 4.18
C PHE A 73 0.99 -18.04 4.09
N PRO A 74 0.73 -19.24 3.51
CA PRO A 74 1.67 -20.35 3.62
C PRO A 74 2.97 -20.10 2.84
N ALA A 75 4.11 -20.34 3.47
CA ALA A 75 5.42 -20.24 2.81
C ALA A 75 5.49 -21.19 1.59
N GLY A 76 6.08 -20.73 0.50
CA GLY A 76 6.26 -21.53 -0.73
C GLY A 76 5.01 -21.73 -1.59
N VAL A 77 3.83 -21.25 -1.16
CA VAL A 77 2.58 -21.35 -1.94
C VAL A 77 2.66 -20.61 -3.27
N GLN A 78 3.46 -19.56 -3.37
CA GLN A 78 3.70 -18.84 -4.64
C GLN A 78 4.22 -19.77 -5.75
N GLU A 79 5.13 -20.67 -5.42
CA GLU A 79 5.64 -21.66 -6.36
C GLU A 79 4.55 -22.68 -6.74
N ASP A 80 3.74 -23.09 -5.77
CA ASP A 80 2.63 -24.02 -6.00
C ASP A 80 1.55 -23.39 -6.91
N ILE A 81 1.25 -22.09 -6.78
CA ILE A 81 0.30 -21.38 -7.67
C ILE A 81 0.70 -21.56 -9.13
N ILE A 82 1.98 -21.51 -9.43
CA ILE A 82 2.50 -21.65 -10.81
C ILE A 82 2.56 -23.11 -11.25
N LYS A 83 3.05 -24.00 -10.41
CA LYS A 83 3.38 -25.37 -10.78
C LYS A 83 2.30 -26.39 -10.44
N ARG A 84 1.51 -26.14 -9.39
CA ARG A 84 0.55 -27.09 -8.80
C ARG A 84 -0.67 -26.36 -8.26
N PRO A 85 -1.49 -25.71 -9.12
CA PRO A 85 -2.54 -24.79 -8.67
C PRO A 85 -3.58 -25.44 -7.73
N GLN A 86 -3.92 -26.72 -7.92
CA GLN A 86 -4.84 -27.44 -7.05
C GLN A 86 -4.26 -27.64 -5.63
N LEU A 87 -2.95 -27.94 -5.55
CA LEU A 87 -2.27 -28.03 -4.26
C LEU A 87 -2.19 -26.66 -3.58
N ALA A 88 -1.91 -25.60 -4.35
CA ALA A 88 -1.91 -24.23 -3.85
C ALA A 88 -3.27 -23.86 -3.24
N GLU A 89 -4.38 -24.14 -3.94
CA GLU A 89 -5.73 -23.91 -3.43
C GLU A 89 -5.97 -24.64 -2.11
N GLN A 90 -5.64 -25.93 -2.03
CA GLN A 90 -5.80 -26.72 -0.80
C GLN A 90 -5.02 -26.13 0.36
N ARG A 91 -3.76 -25.73 0.13
CA ARG A 91 -2.90 -25.12 1.16
C ARG A 91 -3.41 -23.75 1.61
N ILE A 92 -3.93 -22.94 0.69
CA ILE A 92 -4.53 -21.65 1.02
C ILE A 92 -5.75 -21.87 1.90
N ARG A 93 -6.69 -22.76 1.51
CA ARG A 93 -7.88 -23.06 2.31
C ARG A 93 -7.55 -23.61 3.69
N ALA A 94 -6.54 -24.46 3.80
CA ALA A 94 -6.10 -25.01 5.08
C ALA A 94 -5.47 -23.95 6.00
N ALA A 95 -5.01 -22.83 5.46
CA ALA A 95 -4.36 -21.74 6.19
C ALA A 95 -5.32 -20.56 6.50
N GLU A 96 -6.56 -20.60 6.03
CA GLU A 96 -7.56 -19.57 6.30
C GLU A 96 -7.85 -19.45 7.79
N GLY A 97 -7.87 -18.20 8.29
CA GLY A 97 -8.29 -17.87 9.64
C GLY A 97 -9.73 -17.35 9.69
N ALA A 98 -10.03 -16.55 10.69
CA ALA A 98 -11.35 -15.93 10.86
C ALA A 98 -11.76 -15.17 9.57
N GLN A 99 -12.99 -15.35 9.15
CA GLN A 99 -13.58 -14.77 7.93
C GLN A 99 -12.79 -15.12 6.64
N ASP A 100 -12.10 -16.26 6.61
CA ASP A 100 -11.23 -16.72 5.51
C ASP A 100 -10.06 -15.76 5.24
N LEU A 101 -9.68 -14.90 6.20
CA LEU A 101 -8.62 -13.92 6.04
C LEU A 101 -7.28 -14.44 6.60
N MET A 102 -6.20 -14.01 5.95
CA MET A 102 -4.83 -14.36 6.30
C MET A 102 -3.93 -13.12 6.34
N ILE A 103 -2.90 -13.18 7.15
CA ILE A 103 -1.80 -12.22 7.17
C ILE A 103 -0.76 -12.65 6.12
N PHE A 104 -0.48 -11.77 5.15
CA PHE A 104 0.60 -11.94 4.18
C PHE A 104 1.93 -11.42 4.72
N SER A 105 1.88 -10.31 5.44
CA SER A 105 3.06 -9.66 6.03
C SER A 105 2.65 -8.73 7.15
N VAL A 106 3.59 -8.52 8.07
CA VAL A 106 3.50 -7.50 9.12
C VAL A 106 4.74 -6.62 9.03
N LEU A 107 4.53 -5.31 8.94
CA LEU A 107 5.57 -4.29 8.93
C LEU A 107 5.54 -3.57 10.28
N ASP A 108 6.59 -3.71 11.08
CA ASP A 108 6.71 -3.04 12.37
C ASP A 108 7.29 -1.62 12.19
N HIS A 109 6.38 -0.66 12.03
CA HIS A 109 6.73 0.76 11.91
C HIS A 109 7.21 1.33 13.25
N GLY A 110 6.71 0.80 14.36
CA GLY A 110 7.16 1.19 15.70
C GLY A 110 8.64 0.86 15.91
N ALA A 111 9.07 -0.34 15.54
CA ALA A 111 10.48 -0.73 15.60
C ALA A 111 11.35 0.17 14.69
N ALA A 112 10.86 0.56 13.51
CA ALA A 112 11.59 1.45 12.61
C ALA A 112 11.84 2.85 13.21
N LEU A 113 10.95 3.34 14.06
CA LEU A 113 11.10 4.64 14.73
C LEU A 113 12.29 4.70 15.71
N ASN A 114 12.79 3.52 16.17
CA ASN A 114 14.00 3.48 17.00
C ASN A 114 15.23 4.07 16.28
N MET A 115 15.28 4.06 14.95
CA MET A 115 16.37 4.66 14.18
C MET A 115 16.47 6.20 14.35
N VAL A 116 15.39 6.84 14.78
CA VAL A 116 15.32 8.28 15.05
C VAL A 116 15.03 8.60 16.51
N ASN A 117 15.24 7.63 17.41
CA ASN A 117 14.99 7.72 18.84
C ASN A 117 13.53 8.12 19.21
N ALA A 118 12.58 7.83 18.32
CA ALA A 118 11.16 7.96 18.60
C ALA A 118 10.58 6.62 19.05
N ARG A 119 9.48 6.67 19.79
CA ARG A 119 8.80 5.47 20.29
C ARG A 119 7.31 5.59 20.04
N GLN A 120 6.78 4.63 19.34
CA GLN A 120 5.35 4.42 19.17
C GLN A 120 5.10 2.97 18.80
N ASP A 121 4.10 2.35 19.39
CA ASP A 121 3.67 1.02 19.00
C ASP A 121 2.84 1.16 17.71
N ALA A 122 3.33 0.60 16.60
CA ALA A 122 2.64 0.66 15.32
C ALA A 122 3.05 -0.51 14.42
N LYS A 123 2.05 -1.26 13.94
CA LYS A 123 2.22 -2.33 12.95
C LYS A 123 1.27 -2.10 11.77
N GLN A 124 1.76 -2.31 10.56
CA GLN A 124 0.92 -2.40 9.37
C GLN A 124 0.79 -3.87 8.97
N TYR A 125 -0.43 -4.32 8.83
CA TYR A 125 -0.78 -5.66 8.39
C TYR A 125 -1.20 -5.64 6.93
N LEU A 126 -0.68 -6.57 6.13
CA LEU A 126 -1.20 -6.90 4.82
C LEU A 126 -2.12 -8.11 4.97
N ILE A 127 -3.44 -7.89 4.83
CA ILE A 127 -4.48 -8.88 5.12
C ILE A 127 -5.26 -9.19 3.84
N GLY A 128 -5.57 -10.46 3.60
CA GLY A 128 -6.39 -10.84 2.46
C GLY A 128 -6.54 -12.34 2.30
N ASN A 129 -7.00 -12.73 1.10
CA ASN A 129 -7.08 -14.13 0.68
C ASN A 129 -6.89 -14.20 -0.84
N PRO A 130 -5.94 -14.99 -1.37
CA PRO A 130 -5.70 -15.10 -2.81
C PRO A 130 -6.94 -15.59 -3.57
N LEU A 131 -7.72 -16.51 -2.98
CA LEU A 131 -8.93 -17.03 -3.62
C LEU A 131 -10.03 -15.97 -3.74
N THR A 132 -10.12 -15.06 -2.76
CA THR A 132 -11.00 -13.90 -2.84
C THR A 132 -10.47 -12.89 -3.87
N ALA A 133 -9.15 -12.67 -3.93
CA ALA A 133 -8.54 -11.77 -4.90
C ALA A 133 -8.80 -12.22 -6.35
N ILE A 134 -8.71 -13.53 -6.63
CA ILE A 134 -8.99 -14.10 -7.95
C ILE A 134 -10.42 -13.75 -8.41
N ARG A 135 -11.42 -13.82 -7.54
CA ARG A 135 -12.82 -13.47 -7.85
C ARG A 135 -13.00 -11.99 -8.27
N MET A 136 -12.03 -11.14 -8.00
CA MET A 136 -12.01 -9.75 -8.46
C MET A 136 -11.15 -9.59 -9.70
N THR A 137 -9.94 -10.18 -9.69
CA THR A 137 -8.96 -10.00 -10.77
C THR A 137 -9.34 -10.73 -12.05
N GLU A 138 -10.18 -11.79 -12.00
CA GLU A 138 -10.74 -12.42 -13.19
C GLU A 138 -11.69 -11.50 -13.96
N HIS A 139 -12.34 -10.54 -13.29
CA HIS A 139 -13.22 -9.55 -13.89
C HIS A 139 -12.47 -8.25 -14.27
N ASP A 140 -11.50 -7.85 -13.45
CA ASP A 140 -10.67 -6.69 -13.70
C ASP A 140 -9.30 -6.84 -13.01
N ILE A 141 -8.26 -7.05 -13.80
CA ILE A 141 -6.89 -7.23 -13.27
C ILE A 141 -6.39 -6.04 -12.44
N ARG A 142 -6.94 -4.83 -12.67
CA ARG A 142 -6.58 -3.62 -11.89
C ARG A 142 -6.95 -3.75 -10.41
N ALA A 143 -7.87 -4.65 -10.05
CA ALA A 143 -8.17 -4.95 -8.65
C ALA A 143 -6.92 -5.41 -7.88
N ALA A 144 -5.95 -6.05 -8.54
CA ALA A 144 -4.69 -6.45 -7.91
C ALA A 144 -3.90 -5.28 -7.30
N LEU A 145 -4.15 -4.02 -7.73
CA LEU A 145 -3.48 -2.84 -7.19
C LEU A 145 -3.76 -2.62 -5.68
N TYR A 146 -4.93 -3.03 -5.21
CA TYR A 146 -5.39 -2.83 -3.83
C TYR A 146 -5.43 -4.10 -2.97
N ALA A 147 -4.94 -5.22 -3.49
CA ALA A 147 -4.82 -6.49 -2.78
C ALA A 147 -3.35 -6.83 -2.51
N PRO A 148 -2.97 -7.25 -1.29
CA PRO A 148 -3.80 -7.39 -0.08
C PRO A 148 -4.18 -6.05 0.56
N LEU A 149 -5.22 -6.07 1.43
CA LEU A 149 -5.68 -4.91 2.18
C LEU A 149 -4.59 -4.43 3.15
N ARG A 150 -4.46 -3.13 3.33
CA ARG A 150 -3.55 -2.50 4.30
C ARG A 150 -4.33 -2.06 5.52
N VAL A 151 -3.91 -2.54 6.69
CA VAL A 151 -4.51 -2.21 7.98
C VAL A 151 -3.40 -1.72 8.90
N LEU A 152 -3.47 -0.46 9.34
CA LEU A 152 -2.57 0.11 10.33
C LEU A 152 -3.17 -0.05 11.72
N VAL A 153 -2.39 -0.59 12.66
CA VAL A 153 -2.75 -0.72 14.06
C VAL A 153 -1.70 0.02 14.88
N TYR A 154 -2.12 0.92 15.76
CA TYR A 154 -1.18 1.64 16.63
C TYR A 154 -1.75 1.93 18.00
N GLY A 155 -0.84 2.00 19.00
CA GLY A 155 -1.17 2.36 20.37
C GLY A 155 -1.47 3.85 20.50
N LYS A 156 -2.56 4.21 21.21
CA LYS A 156 -2.94 5.60 21.51
C LYS A 156 -2.73 5.98 22.99
N GLY A 157 -1.99 5.16 23.74
CA GLY A 157 -1.82 5.33 25.18
C GLY A 157 -3.06 4.87 25.99
N GLU A 158 -2.92 4.85 27.30
CA GLU A 158 -3.99 4.49 28.25
C GLU A 158 -4.67 3.13 27.97
N GLY A 159 -3.91 2.17 27.44
CA GLY A 159 -4.44 0.84 27.11
C GLY A 159 -5.40 0.82 25.92
N ARG A 160 -5.33 1.81 25.03
CA ARG A 160 -6.17 1.93 23.83
C ARG A 160 -5.39 1.72 22.55
N THR A 161 -6.08 1.19 21.55
CA THR A 161 -5.54 0.92 20.21
C THR A 161 -6.43 1.55 19.15
N VAL A 162 -5.80 2.18 18.17
CA VAL A 162 -6.49 2.66 16.96
C VAL A 162 -6.14 1.74 15.80
N VAL A 163 -7.16 1.44 15.01
CA VAL A 163 -7.02 0.71 13.75
C VAL A 163 -7.49 1.60 12.62
N GLU A 164 -6.65 1.76 11.60
CA GLU A 164 -6.98 2.56 10.41
C GLU A 164 -6.82 1.73 9.14
N TYR A 165 -7.77 1.91 8.22
CA TYR A 165 -7.74 1.31 6.89
C TYR A 165 -8.65 2.06 5.93
N ASP A 166 -8.41 1.89 4.66
CA ASP A 166 -9.30 2.38 3.62
C ASP A 166 -10.32 1.29 3.29
N GLU A 167 -11.62 1.66 3.28
CA GLU A 167 -12.72 0.74 3.03
C GLU A 167 -12.57 0.06 1.66
N PRO A 168 -12.45 -1.27 1.61
CA PRO A 168 -12.23 -2.02 0.39
C PRO A 168 -13.18 -1.64 -0.74
N SER A 169 -14.49 -1.57 -0.49
CA SER A 169 -15.47 -1.27 -1.55
C SER A 169 -15.28 0.12 -2.17
N SER A 170 -14.74 1.09 -1.43
CA SER A 170 -14.43 2.43 -1.95
C SER A 170 -13.20 2.41 -2.88
N GLN A 171 -12.23 1.54 -2.60
CA GLN A 171 -11.03 1.38 -3.44
C GLN A 171 -11.31 0.57 -4.70
N PHE A 172 -11.90 -0.61 -4.55
CA PHE A 172 -12.16 -1.52 -5.67
C PHE A 172 -13.33 -1.04 -6.55
N GLY A 173 -14.31 -0.33 -5.96
CA GLY A 173 -15.48 0.19 -6.68
C GLY A 173 -15.15 1.20 -7.77
N GLN A 174 -13.97 1.85 -7.72
CA GLN A 174 -13.52 2.81 -8.73
C GLN A 174 -13.42 2.23 -10.15
N PHE A 175 -13.28 0.91 -10.27
CA PHE A 175 -13.16 0.25 -11.57
C PHE A 175 -14.51 0.09 -12.29
N GLY A 176 -15.63 0.37 -11.60
CA GLY A 176 -16.97 0.32 -12.19
C GLY A 176 -17.49 -1.09 -12.51
N GLN A 177 -16.79 -2.14 -12.07
CA GLN A 177 -17.18 -3.54 -12.26
C GLN A 177 -18.05 -4.00 -11.10
N LYS A 178 -19.28 -4.44 -11.40
CA LYS A 178 -20.26 -4.85 -10.37
C LYS A 178 -19.79 -6.02 -9.53
N ASP A 179 -19.21 -7.04 -10.18
CA ASP A 179 -18.74 -8.25 -9.51
C ASP A 179 -17.56 -7.95 -8.58
N VAL A 180 -16.62 -7.11 -9.01
CA VAL A 180 -15.52 -6.62 -8.17
C VAL A 180 -16.06 -5.85 -6.96
N THR A 181 -17.00 -4.94 -7.16
CA THR A 181 -17.61 -4.14 -6.09
C THR A 181 -18.36 -5.01 -5.09
N GLN A 182 -19.07 -6.05 -5.56
CA GLN A 182 -19.79 -6.97 -4.68
C GLN A 182 -18.84 -7.76 -3.77
N VAL A 183 -17.75 -8.30 -4.33
CA VAL A 183 -16.72 -8.98 -3.52
C VAL A 183 -16.09 -8.01 -2.52
N ALA A 184 -15.80 -6.78 -2.94
CA ALA A 184 -15.20 -5.76 -2.07
C ALA A 184 -16.11 -5.38 -0.89
N ARG A 185 -17.42 -5.28 -1.08
CA ARG A 185 -18.39 -5.07 0.03
C ARG A 185 -18.37 -6.23 1.03
N THR A 186 -18.23 -7.47 0.54
CA THR A 186 -18.05 -8.61 1.44
C THR A 186 -16.75 -8.50 2.24
N LEU A 187 -15.68 -7.92 1.65
CA LEU A 187 -14.43 -7.67 2.37
C LEU A 187 -14.57 -6.57 3.43
N ASP A 188 -15.39 -5.53 3.19
CA ASP A 188 -15.70 -4.50 4.20
C ASP A 188 -16.24 -5.18 5.47
N GLU A 189 -17.28 -6.02 5.30
CA GLU A 189 -17.91 -6.73 6.42
C GLU A 189 -16.97 -7.71 7.12
N LYS A 190 -16.19 -8.48 6.34
CA LYS A 190 -15.25 -9.48 6.87
C LYS A 190 -14.17 -8.82 7.71
N LEU A 191 -13.59 -7.73 7.20
CA LEU A 191 -12.53 -7.01 7.91
C LEU A 191 -13.06 -6.41 9.21
N GLU A 192 -14.20 -5.75 9.19
CA GLU A 192 -14.82 -5.18 10.39
C GLU A 192 -15.08 -6.26 11.46
N ARG A 193 -15.67 -7.42 11.07
CA ARG A 193 -15.92 -8.54 12.00
C ARG A 193 -14.65 -9.06 12.64
N VAL A 194 -13.58 -9.22 11.88
CA VAL A 194 -12.28 -9.68 12.40
C VAL A 194 -11.70 -8.69 13.41
N LEU A 195 -11.76 -7.38 13.12
CA LEU A 195 -11.26 -6.36 14.03
C LEU A 195 -12.06 -6.30 15.34
N VAL A 196 -13.39 -6.40 15.26
CA VAL A 196 -14.25 -6.48 16.44
C VAL A 196 -13.95 -7.74 17.25
N GLN A 197 -13.85 -8.90 16.61
CA GLN A 197 -13.52 -10.15 17.28
C GLN A 197 -12.14 -10.10 17.98
N ALA A 198 -11.14 -9.50 17.34
CA ALA A 198 -9.83 -9.28 17.96
C ALA A 198 -9.93 -8.40 19.21
N ALA A 199 -10.72 -7.32 19.16
CA ALA A 199 -10.93 -6.44 20.29
C ALA A 199 -11.67 -7.14 21.45
N GLU A 200 -12.64 -8.00 21.17
CA GLU A 200 -13.36 -8.79 22.18
C GLU A 200 -12.41 -9.77 22.89
N LEU A 201 -11.53 -10.44 22.17
CA LEU A 201 -10.52 -11.35 22.73
C LEU A 201 -9.39 -10.63 23.48
N ALA A 202 -9.20 -9.34 23.20
CA ALA A 202 -8.17 -8.51 23.83
C ALA A 202 -8.64 -7.85 25.16
N ARG A 203 -9.88 -8.01 25.56
CA ARG A 203 -10.43 -7.54 26.85
C ARG A 203 -9.97 -8.44 28.00
#